data_f9c4f03cc08c3b8bd26ab973b40eff0c
#
_entry.id   f9c4f03cc08c3b8bd26ab973b40eff0c
#
_cell.length_a   1.000
_cell.length_b   1.000
_cell.length_c   1.000
_cell.angle_alpha   90.00
_cell.angle_beta   90.00
_cell.angle_gamma   90.00
#
_symmetry.space_group_name_H-M   'P 1'
#
loop_
_entity.id
_entity.type
_entity.pdbx_description
1 polymer ?
#
loop_
_entity_poly.entity_id
_entity_poly.type
_entity_poly.pdbx_seq_one_letter_code
_entity_poly.pdbx_strand_id
1 'polypeptide(L)'
;MIYELHVRDFSSDKSANFLLRGKFGAFCENRVTNGFSDTVGLDYIASLGVTHIHLLPVFDSQTIDENDPEAGFNWGYDPLNYNIPEGSYTTDPNNGTDRVRQFKELIHAVHQKGMGVIMDVVYNHTYSTEDSPFAKTFPEYYYRHNKDGSLSNGSACGNEFASERAMASRFIVDSLCYLAKEYKLDGFRFDLMGLLDIHTLNTAAEKLRRINPSIILYGEGWTGGKSPLPERLRAMKKNAVKLPQYAMFSDDFRDGVKGSVFEDEECGYVNGNASELSEMMKSVISGGIYRMDVQRKRSECWTDTPQQVVNYVEAHDNLTLFDKLRISMPEASGQERVSVDKLAAALVFLSQGIPFMQAGQEILRSKPSPDGGFVHDSYNSPDSVNSIKWNDVTIHRSVMEYYRGLIAIRKRFPEFRLRTAHDIRSRLEYEDLGGGALAVHYGDRLILVINPVETVLKYDPGRSAEIYADSKKADAQPLYRTKGAFAVKPHSIMLAGLN
;
A
#
# COMPACT_ATOMS: atom_id res chain seq x y z
N MET A 1 -0.74 7.96 -5.64
CA MET A 1 -0.39 7.75 -4.22
C MET A 1 -1.61 7.15 -3.54
N ILE A 2 -1.45 5.95 -2.99
CA ILE A 2 -2.53 5.10 -2.49
C ILE A 2 -2.46 5.11 -0.96
N TYR A 3 -3.61 5.25 -0.31
CA TYR A 3 -3.79 5.22 1.13
C TYR A 3 -4.74 4.07 1.47
N GLU A 4 -4.20 2.99 2.03
CA GLU A 4 -4.97 1.79 2.38
C GLU A 4 -5.74 1.99 3.68
N LEU A 5 -7.00 1.55 3.71
CA LEU A 5 -7.89 1.83 4.82
C LEU A 5 -8.97 0.74 4.99
N HIS A 6 -9.20 0.30 6.21
CA HIS A 6 -10.33 -0.55 6.57
C HIS A 6 -11.52 0.32 7.03
N VAL A 7 -12.74 0.00 6.57
CA VAL A 7 -13.93 0.82 6.85
C VAL A 7 -14.20 0.96 8.35
N ARG A 8 -14.10 -0.14 9.11
CA ARG A 8 -14.34 -0.11 10.55
C ARG A 8 -13.21 0.59 11.31
N ASP A 9 -11.95 0.32 10.97
CA ASP A 9 -10.77 0.93 11.61
C ASP A 9 -10.79 2.46 11.54
N PHE A 10 -11.33 2.99 10.42
CA PHE A 10 -11.41 4.41 10.16
C PHE A 10 -12.14 5.19 11.27
N SER A 11 -13.19 4.63 11.84
CA SER A 11 -14.07 5.42 12.71
C SER A 11 -14.47 4.75 14.03
N SER A 12 -14.02 3.51 14.30
CA SER A 12 -14.41 2.77 15.50
C SER A 12 -13.80 3.32 16.79
N ASP A 13 -12.63 3.96 16.73
CA ASP A 13 -11.96 4.50 17.91
C ASP A 13 -12.69 5.70 18.52
N LYS A 14 -12.72 5.74 19.85
CA LYS A 14 -13.45 6.78 20.63
C LYS A 14 -12.67 8.10 20.75
N SER A 15 -11.44 8.17 20.26
CA SER A 15 -10.62 9.39 20.28
C SER A 15 -11.12 10.48 19.31
N ALA A 16 -12.05 10.15 18.41
CA ALA A 16 -12.70 11.11 17.54
C ALA A 16 -14.23 11.08 17.70
N ASN A 17 -14.88 12.19 17.33
CA ASN A 17 -16.32 12.40 17.56
C ASN A 17 -17.22 11.87 16.44
N PHE A 18 -16.84 10.76 15.78
CA PHE A 18 -17.70 10.10 14.81
C PHE A 18 -19.04 9.67 15.43
N LEU A 19 -20.12 9.87 14.68
CA LEU A 19 -21.46 9.42 15.04
C LEU A 19 -21.72 8.00 14.49
N LEU A 20 -21.33 7.74 13.25
CA LEU A 20 -21.55 6.46 12.52
C LEU A 20 -20.28 5.59 12.57
N ARG A 21 -19.89 5.20 13.79
CA ARG A 21 -18.66 4.42 14.01
C ARG A 21 -18.69 3.08 13.29
N GLY A 22 -17.59 2.74 12.61
CA GLY A 22 -17.43 1.49 11.89
C GLY A 22 -18.31 1.35 10.64
N LYS A 23 -18.93 2.43 10.18
CA LYS A 23 -19.92 2.41 9.09
C LYS A 23 -19.46 3.20 7.87
N PHE A 24 -20.00 2.85 6.68
CA PHE A 24 -19.79 3.63 5.45
C PHE A 24 -20.15 5.11 5.63
N GLY A 25 -21.20 5.39 6.41
CA GLY A 25 -21.66 6.75 6.66
C GLY A 25 -20.66 7.64 7.39
N ALA A 26 -19.71 7.06 8.13
CA ALA A 26 -18.65 7.82 8.80
C ALA A 26 -17.78 8.64 7.81
N PHE A 27 -17.63 8.18 6.58
CA PHE A 27 -16.91 8.92 5.53
C PHE A 27 -17.67 10.15 5.03
N CYS A 28 -18.97 10.21 5.29
CA CYS A 28 -19.81 11.34 4.91
C CYS A 28 -19.90 12.40 6.01
N GLU A 29 -19.37 12.13 7.19
CA GLU A 29 -19.39 13.08 8.30
C GLU A 29 -18.40 14.22 8.06
N ASN A 30 -18.86 15.44 8.32
CA ASN A 30 -18.06 16.65 8.16
C ASN A 30 -17.64 17.18 9.54
N ARG A 31 -16.49 17.88 9.56
CA ARG A 31 -15.96 18.52 10.76
C ARG A 31 -15.72 17.55 11.91
N VAL A 32 -15.30 16.32 11.58
CA VAL A 32 -14.88 15.37 12.61
C VAL A 32 -13.59 15.84 13.25
N THR A 33 -13.53 15.81 14.57
CA THR A 33 -12.36 16.23 15.35
C THR A 33 -11.97 15.15 16.35
N ASN A 34 -10.70 15.14 16.73
CA ASN A 34 -10.20 14.33 17.82
C ASN A 34 -10.36 15.02 19.20
N GLY A 35 -9.90 14.36 20.25
CA GLY A 35 -9.96 14.89 21.62
C GLY A 35 -9.18 16.20 21.86
N PHE A 36 -8.32 16.61 20.92
CA PHE A 36 -7.56 17.87 20.93
C PHE A 36 -8.14 18.94 20.01
N SER A 37 -9.32 18.69 19.42
CA SER A 37 -9.98 19.57 18.44
C SER A 37 -9.27 19.70 17.08
N ASP A 38 -8.34 18.79 16.77
CA ASP A 38 -7.77 18.71 15.44
C ASP A 38 -8.74 18.02 14.47
N THR A 39 -8.77 18.49 13.23
CA THR A 39 -9.54 17.87 12.14
C THR A 39 -8.99 16.49 11.84
N VAL A 40 -9.87 15.49 11.81
CA VAL A 40 -9.57 14.09 11.48
C VAL A 40 -10.57 13.54 10.47
N GLY A 41 -10.56 12.22 10.24
CA GLY A 41 -11.46 11.59 9.29
C GLY A 41 -11.11 11.90 7.82
N LEU A 42 -12.13 11.95 6.96
CA LEU A 42 -11.92 12.13 5.52
C LEU A 42 -11.26 13.48 5.16
N ASP A 43 -11.57 14.54 5.92
CA ASP A 43 -10.95 15.86 5.73
C ASP A 43 -9.44 15.82 6.01
N TYR A 44 -9.03 15.09 7.04
CA TYR A 44 -7.63 14.86 7.36
C TYR A 44 -6.92 14.11 6.22
N ILE A 45 -7.47 12.96 5.77
CA ILE A 45 -6.88 12.18 4.69
C ILE A 45 -6.71 13.03 3.42
N ALA A 46 -7.72 13.82 3.06
CA ALA A 46 -7.64 14.74 1.93
C ALA A 46 -6.52 15.78 2.11
N SER A 47 -6.31 16.27 3.36
CA SER A 47 -5.26 17.24 3.68
C SER A 47 -3.84 16.68 3.55
N LEU A 48 -3.64 15.36 3.66
CA LEU A 48 -2.35 14.71 3.39
C LEU A 48 -1.96 14.84 1.91
N GLY A 49 -2.97 14.92 1.02
CA GLY A 49 -2.75 15.06 -0.41
C GLY A 49 -2.59 13.74 -1.15
N VAL A 50 -2.97 12.61 -0.58
CA VAL A 50 -3.07 11.32 -1.29
C VAL A 50 -4.07 11.41 -2.43
N THR A 51 -3.98 10.52 -3.41
CA THR A 51 -4.81 10.60 -4.62
C THR A 51 -5.92 9.57 -4.65
N HIS A 52 -5.76 8.46 -3.94
CA HIS A 52 -6.73 7.37 -3.90
C HIS A 52 -6.77 6.78 -2.50
N ILE A 53 -7.97 6.44 -2.06
CA ILE A 53 -8.20 5.56 -0.91
C ILE A 53 -8.38 4.14 -1.45
N HIS A 54 -7.62 3.20 -0.91
CA HIS A 54 -7.81 1.77 -1.12
C HIS A 54 -8.55 1.21 0.09
N LEU A 55 -9.79 0.77 -0.12
CA LEU A 55 -10.59 0.12 0.90
C LEU A 55 -10.25 -1.38 0.93
N LEU A 56 -9.93 -1.92 2.11
CA LEU A 56 -9.92 -3.36 2.34
C LEU A 56 -11.27 -3.95 1.92
N PRO A 57 -11.40 -5.29 1.77
CA PRO A 57 -12.58 -5.88 1.18
C PRO A 57 -13.89 -5.35 1.78
N VAL A 58 -14.82 -5.00 0.91
CA VAL A 58 -16.15 -4.53 1.26
C VAL A 58 -17.25 -5.41 0.65
N PHE A 59 -16.89 -6.60 0.18
CA PHE A 59 -17.87 -7.64 -0.12
C PHE A 59 -18.46 -8.21 1.17
N ASP A 60 -19.69 -8.71 1.08
CA ASP A 60 -20.37 -9.48 2.10
C ASP A 60 -19.48 -10.64 2.59
N SER A 61 -19.11 -10.62 3.85
CA SER A 61 -18.17 -11.54 4.50
C SER A 61 -18.88 -12.53 5.42
N GLN A 62 -18.28 -13.71 5.63
CA GLN A 62 -18.93 -14.80 6.37
C GLN A 62 -18.83 -14.65 7.88
N THR A 63 -17.68 -14.18 8.37
CA THR A 63 -17.35 -14.33 9.80
C THR A 63 -17.83 -13.17 10.69
N ILE A 64 -18.49 -12.18 10.10
CA ILE A 64 -19.10 -11.07 10.84
C ILE A 64 -20.60 -11.27 10.94
N ASP A 65 -21.16 -11.26 12.17
CA ASP A 65 -22.59 -11.12 12.36
C ASP A 65 -22.98 -9.67 12.07
N GLU A 66 -23.66 -9.46 10.96
CA GLU A 66 -24.08 -8.12 10.54
C GLU A 66 -25.04 -7.44 11.50
N ASN A 67 -25.79 -8.22 12.31
CA ASN A 67 -26.72 -7.70 13.32
C ASN A 67 -26.03 -7.39 14.66
N ASP A 68 -24.87 -7.99 14.91
CA ASP A 68 -24.04 -7.72 16.08
C ASP A 68 -22.56 -7.58 15.67
N PRO A 69 -22.21 -6.54 14.88
CA PRO A 69 -20.86 -6.38 14.35
C PRO A 69 -19.81 -6.11 15.42
N GLU A 70 -20.21 -5.78 16.65
CA GLU A 70 -19.28 -5.59 17.77
C GLU A 70 -18.81 -6.92 18.39
N ALA A 71 -19.54 -8.02 18.15
CA ALA A 71 -19.18 -9.35 18.64
C ALA A 71 -17.93 -9.94 17.96
N GLY A 72 -17.53 -9.41 16.79
CA GLY A 72 -16.38 -9.89 16.03
C GLY A 72 -15.69 -8.80 15.23
N PHE A 73 -14.57 -9.17 14.62
CA PHE A 73 -13.81 -8.33 13.69
C PHE A 73 -13.23 -9.22 12.59
N ASN A 74 -13.26 -8.76 11.36
CA ASN A 74 -12.52 -9.36 10.24
C ASN A 74 -12.14 -8.27 9.23
N TRP A 75 -11.01 -8.44 8.54
CA TRP A 75 -10.63 -7.56 7.43
C TRP A 75 -11.51 -7.73 6.19
N GLY A 76 -12.27 -8.84 6.08
CA GLY A 76 -13.17 -9.11 4.97
C GLY A 76 -12.58 -10.01 3.87
N TYR A 77 -11.46 -10.70 4.13
CA TYR A 77 -10.88 -11.68 3.18
C TYR A 77 -11.54 -13.07 3.25
N ASP A 78 -12.77 -13.13 3.69
CA ASP A 78 -13.61 -14.33 3.79
C ASP A 78 -14.93 -14.16 3.00
N PRO A 79 -14.86 -13.90 1.67
CA PRO A 79 -16.02 -13.51 0.87
C PRO A 79 -17.08 -14.60 0.85
N LEU A 80 -18.31 -14.21 1.23
CA LEU A 80 -19.51 -15.05 1.15
C LEU A 80 -20.29 -14.77 -0.13
N ASN A 81 -20.69 -13.51 -0.34
CA ASN A 81 -21.44 -13.08 -1.50
C ASN A 81 -20.72 -11.95 -2.24
N TYR A 82 -20.37 -12.21 -3.49
CA TYR A 82 -19.76 -11.21 -4.37
C TYR A 82 -20.77 -10.19 -4.87
N ASN A 83 -20.30 -8.98 -5.19
CA ASN A 83 -21.10 -7.86 -5.71
C ASN A 83 -22.10 -7.25 -4.72
N ILE A 84 -22.12 -7.71 -3.49
CA ILE A 84 -22.97 -7.22 -2.42
C ILE A 84 -22.08 -6.52 -1.40
N PRO A 85 -22.30 -5.23 -1.07
CA PRO A 85 -21.57 -4.55 -0.02
C PRO A 85 -21.86 -5.16 1.35
N GLU A 86 -20.83 -5.21 2.20
CA GLU A 86 -20.87 -5.74 3.55
C GLU A 86 -21.91 -5.02 4.41
N GLY A 87 -22.82 -5.80 5.02
CA GLY A 87 -23.93 -5.29 5.78
C GLY A 87 -23.53 -4.69 7.13
N SER A 88 -22.51 -5.24 7.77
CA SER A 88 -22.00 -4.70 9.05
C SER A 88 -21.50 -3.27 8.95
N TYR A 89 -21.17 -2.78 7.74
CA TYR A 89 -20.77 -1.38 7.49
C TYR A 89 -21.95 -0.46 7.22
N THR A 90 -23.17 -0.93 7.30
CA THR A 90 -24.39 -0.13 7.10
C THR A 90 -25.14 0.14 8.40
N THR A 91 -26.04 1.10 8.38
CA THR A 91 -26.90 1.40 9.55
C THR A 91 -28.07 0.44 9.71
N ASP A 92 -28.49 -0.22 8.62
CA ASP A 92 -29.50 -1.28 8.60
C ASP A 92 -29.02 -2.43 7.71
N PRO A 93 -28.40 -3.47 8.29
CA PRO A 93 -27.87 -4.60 7.53
C PRO A 93 -28.95 -5.44 6.84
N ASN A 94 -30.19 -5.40 7.35
CA ASN A 94 -31.31 -6.16 6.79
C ASN A 94 -31.94 -5.48 5.56
N ASN A 95 -31.54 -4.25 5.26
CA ASN A 95 -31.99 -3.50 4.10
C ASN A 95 -30.94 -3.48 2.97
N GLY A 96 -31.08 -4.35 1.99
CA GLY A 96 -30.16 -4.42 0.86
C GLY A 96 -30.03 -3.10 0.08
N THR A 97 -31.06 -2.26 0.05
CA THR A 97 -30.98 -0.93 -0.58
C THR A 97 -30.02 0.00 0.18
N ASP A 98 -30.02 -0.07 1.50
CA ASP A 98 -29.11 0.73 2.31
C ASP A 98 -27.65 0.33 2.14
N ARG A 99 -27.34 -0.95 1.96
CA ARG A 99 -25.99 -1.41 1.63
C ARG A 99 -25.45 -0.70 0.38
N VAL A 100 -26.23 -0.75 -0.70
CA VAL A 100 -25.85 -0.12 -1.98
C VAL A 100 -25.78 1.40 -1.86
N ARG A 101 -26.78 2.03 -1.22
CA ARG A 101 -26.87 3.49 -1.08
C ARG A 101 -25.71 4.04 -0.25
N GLN A 102 -25.45 3.49 0.94
CA GLN A 102 -24.43 4.00 1.84
C GLN A 102 -23.02 3.78 1.29
N PHE A 103 -22.75 2.67 0.59
CA PHE A 103 -21.48 2.49 -0.10
C PHE A 103 -21.27 3.51 -1.23
N LYS A 104 -22.32 3.82 -2.02
CA LYS A 104 -22.28 4.89 -3.02
C LYS A 104 -22.06 6.28 -2.40
N GLU A 105 -22.67 6.54 -1.24
CA GLU A 105 -22.48 7.80 -0.50
C GLU A 105 -21.03 7.96 -0.03
N LEU A 106 -20.39 6.89 0.49
CA LEU A 106 -18.97 6.88 0.82
C LEU A 106 -18.13 7.26 -0.40
N ILE A 107 -18.32 6.57 -1.54
CA ILE A 107 -17.54 6.82 -2.76
C ILE A 107 -17.74 8.26 -3.23
N HIS A 108 -18.97 8.74 -3.20
CA HIS A 108 -19.28 10.14 -3.55
C HIS A 108 -18.55 11.14 -2.63
N ALA A 109 -18.55 10.90 -1.31
CA ALA A 109 -17.85 11.74 -0.35
C ALA A 109 -16.33 11.81 -0.63
N VAL A 110 -15.71 10.67 -0.95
CA VAL A 110 -14.29 10.61 -1.33
C VAL A 110 -14.03 11.37 -2.64
N HIS A 111 -14.90 11.22 -3.65
CA HIS A 111 -14.81 11.96 -4.91
C HIS A 111 -14.96 13.47 -4.70
N GLN A 112 -15.83 13.92 -3.80
CA GLN A 112 -15.97 15.35 -3.47
C GLN A 112 -14.70 15.95 -2.86
N LYS A 113 -13.82 15.13 -2.27
CA LYS A 113 -12.49 15.55 -1.80
C LYS A 113 -11.41 15.47 -2.90
N GLY A 114 -11.77 15.13 -4.13
CA GLY A 114 -10.85 15.02 -5.27
C GLY A 114 -9.95 13.77 -5.22
N MET A 115 -10.35 12.74 -4.48
CA MET A 115 -9.67 11.45 -4.40
C MET A 115 -10.49 10.37 -5.11
N GLY A 116 -9.81 9.35 -5.65
CA GLY A 116 -10.46 8.16 -6.18
C GLY A 116 -10.60 7.05 -5.13
N VAL A 117 -11.44 6.06 -5.42
CA VAL A 117 -11.65 4.87 -4.58
C VAL A 117 -11.20 3.62 -5.31
N ILE A 118 -10.33 2.86 -4.67
CA ILE A 118 -9.89 1.54 -5.08
C ILE A 118 -10.51 0.52 -4.14
N MET A 119 -11.09 -0.54 -4.69
CA MET A 119 -11.67 -1.63 -3.92
C MET A 119 -10.76 -2.84 -3.95
N ASP A 120 -10.53 -3.44 -2.79
CA ASP A 120 -9.90 -4.74 -2.68
C ASP A 120 -10.86 -5.85 -3.11
N VAL A 121 -10.40 -6.75 -3.97
CA VAL A 121 -11.22 -7.83 -4.52
C VAL A 121 -10.57 -9.19 -4.31
N VAL A 122 -11.34 -10.11 -3.72
CA VAL A 122 -10.89 -11.44 -3.32
C VAL A 122 -11.50 -12.47 -4.28
N TYR A 123 -10.90 -12.66 -5.46
CA TYR A 123 -11.36 -13.66 -6.44
C TYR A 123 -10.51 -14.92 -6.45
N ASN A 124 -9.55 -15.03 -5.55
CA ASN A 124 -8.64 -16.18 -5.49
C ASN A 124 -9.22 -17.37 -4.73
N HIS A 125 -10.17 -17.14 -3.82
CA HIS A 125 -10.86 -18.17 -3.03
C HIS A 125 -12.26 -17.72 -2.61
N THR A 126 -13.04 -18.60 -2.00
CA THR A 126 -14.27 -18.32 -1.29
C THR A 126 -14.14 -18.81 0.15
N TYR A 127 -14.95 -18.28 1.08
CA TYR A 127 -14.93 -18.73 2.47
C TYR A 127 -15.12 -20.25 2.60
N SER A 128 -16.12 -20.79 1.91
CA SER A 128 -16.42 -22.22 1.90
C SER A 128 -16.65 -22.71 0.48
N THR A 129 -16.26 -23.95 0.19
CA THR A 129 -16.65 -24.63 -1.06
C THR A 129 -18.01 -25.26 -0.96
N GLU A 130 -18.40 -25.81 0.20
CA GLU A 130 -19.65 -26.54 0.37
C GLU A 130 -20.87 -25.62 0.28
N ASP A 131 -20.82 -24.47 0.93
CA ASP A 131 -21.92 -23.51 0.96
C ASP A 131 -21.85 -22.45 -0.14
N SER A 132 -20.78 -22.44 -0.91
CA SER A 132 -20.58 -21.48 -1.99
C SER A 132 -21.72 -21.56 -3.03
N PRO A 133 -22.29 -20.42 -3.47
CA PRO A 133 -23.20 -20.35 -4.59
C PRO A 133 -22.64 -20.98 -5.87
N PHE A 134 -21.34 -20.92 -6.07
CA PHE A 134 -20.65 -21.51 -7.23
C PHE A 134 -20.72 -23.04 -7.21
N ALA A 135 -20.40 -23.67 -6.08
CA ALA A 135 -20.46 -25.11 -5.96
C ALA A 135 -21.91 -25.63 -6.02
N LYS A 136 -22.85 -24.90 -5.44
CA LYS A 136 -24.30 -25.22 -5.52
C LYS A 136 -24.84 -25.11 -6.95
N THR A 137 -24.28 -24.18 -7.76
CA THR A 137 -24.68 -24.01 -9.17
C THR A 137 -24.08 -25.09 -10.06
N PHE A 138 -22.79 -25.36 -9.94
CA PHE A 138 -22.11 -26.38 -10.69
C PHE A 138 -20.93 -26.97 -9.87
N PRO A 139 -21.16 -28.09 -9.20
CA PRO A 139 -20.14 -28.75 -8.38
C PRO A 139 -18.83 -28.97 -9.14
N GLU A 140 -17.70 -28.83 -8.45
CA GLU A 140 -16.33 -29.07 -8.95
C GLU A 140 -15.86 -28.17 -10.10
N TYR A 141 -16.72 -27.35 -10.69
CA TYR A 141 -16.33 -26.52 -11.83
C TYR A 141 -15.52 -25.29 -11.45
N TYR A 142 -15.89 -24.58 -10.39
CA TYR A 142 -15.31 -23.28 -10.08
C TYR A 142 -14.03 -23.35 -9.25
N TYR A 143 -13.71 -24.51 -8.69
CA TYR A 143 -12.54 -24.70 -7.84
C TYR A 143 -11.47 -25.55 -8.52
N ARG A 144 -10.20 -25.23 -8.24
CA ARG A 144 -9.07 -26.04 -8.71
C ARG A 144 -8.90 -27.27 -7.85
N HIS A 145 -8.54 -28.36 -8.50
CA HIS A 145 -8.22 -29.63 -7.87
C HIS A 145 -6.79 -30.04 -8.17
N ASN A 146 -6.16 -30.68 -7.24
CA ASN A 146 -4.89 -31.36 -7.40
C ASN A 146 -5.08 -32.62 -8.27
N LYS A 147 -3.96 -33.22 -8.68
CA LYS A 147 -3.98 -34.42 -9.52
C LYS A 147 -4.65 -35.64 -8.86
N ASP A 148 -4.67 -35.68 -7.53
CA ASP A 148 -5.33 -36.72 -6.73
C ASP A 148 -6.81 -36.48 -6.48
N GLY A 149 -7.37 -35.40 -7.05
CA GLY A 149 -8.78 -35.00 -6.89
C GLY A 149 -9.07 -34.15 -5.66
N SER A 150 -8.12 -33.93 -4.76
CA SER A 150 -8.30 -33.04 -3.62
C SER A 150 -8.40 -31.57 -4.06
N LEU A 151 -9.07 -30.71 -3.27
CA LEU A 151 -9.08 -29.27 -3.50
C LEU A 151 -7.67 -28.69 -3.44
N SER A 152 -7.35 -27.77 -4.35
CA SER A 152 -6.12 -26.99 -4.26
C SER A 152 -6.25 -25.95 -3.15
N ASN A 153 -5.17 -25.72 -2.42
CA ASN A 153 -5.06 -24.70 -1.36
C ASN A 153 -3.95 -23.68 -1.66
N GLY A 154 -3.89 -23.19 -2.88
CA GLY A 154 -2.91 -22.17 -3.27
C GLY A 154 -3.15 -20.81 -2.59
N SER A 155 -4.35 -20.57 -2.08
CA SER A 155 -4.70 -19.39 -1.29
C SER A 155 -4.24 -19.46 0.18
N ALA A 156 -3.94 -20.65 0.69
CA ALA A 156 -3.81 -20.96 2.12
C ALA A 156 -5.12 -20.82 2.93
N CYS A 157 -6.26 -20.58 2.25
CA CYS A 157 -7.61 -20.43 2.85
C CYS A 157 -8.53 -21.64 2.58
N GLY A 158 -7.96 -22.81 2.26
CA GLY A 158 -8.71 -24.06 2.11
C GLY A 158 -9.19 -24.38 0.70
N ASN A 159 -9.24 -23.41 -0.20
CA ASN A 159 -9.64 -23.59 -1.59
C ASN A 159 -8.98 -22.59 -2.53
N GLU A 160 -9.17 -22.80 -3.83
CA GLU A 160 -8.60 -21.93 -4.87
C GLU A 160 -9.58 -21.84 -6.04
N PHE A 161 -9.98 -20.62 -6.40
CA PHE A 161 -10.92 -20.37 -7.49
C PHE A 161 -10.26 -20.57 -8.86
N ALA A 162 -10.91 -21.31 -9.75
CA ALA A 162 -10.37 -21.68 -11.07
C ALA A 162 -10.62 -20.58 -12.11
N SER A 163 -9.97 -19.45 -11.99
CA SER A 163 -10.17 -18.25 -12.80
C SER A 163 -9.99 -18.50 -14.32
N GLU A 164 -9.20 -19.49 -14.71
CA GLU A 164 -8.95 -19.89 -16.10
C GLU A 164 -10.15 -20.61 -16.76
N ARG A 165 -11.13 -21.05 -16.02
CA ARG A 165 -12.33 -21.69 -16.56
C ARG A 165 -13.30 -20.65 -17.10
N ALA A 166 -13.89 -20.90 -18.24
CA ALA A 166 -14.64 -19.92 -19.02
C ALA A 166 -15.72 -19.17 -18.22
N MET A 167 -16.54 -19.88 -17.41
CA MET A 167 -17.59 -19.23 -16.61
C MET A 167 -17.03 -18.51 -15.39
N ALA A 168 -15.93 -19.00 -14.78
CA ALA A 168 -15.24 -18.31 -13.70
C ALA A 168 -14.58 -17.02 -14.20
N SER A 169 -13.90 -17.08 -15.31
CA SER A 169 -13.33 -15.92 -16.00
C SER A 169 -14.42 -14.88 -16.31
N ARG A 170 -15.51 -15.31 -16.92
CA ARG A 170 -16.65 -14.44 -17.23
C ARG A 170 -17.22 -13.79 -15.98
N PHE A 171 -17.41 -14.55 -14.92
CA PHE A 171 -17.92 -14.03 -13.64
C PHE A 171 -17.01 -12.91 -13.10
N ILE A 172 -15.69 -13.15 -13.01
CA ILE A 172 -14.72 -12.15 -12.51
C ILE A 172 -14.79 -10.86 -13.36
N VAL A 173 -14.77 -11.02 -14.68
CA VAL A 173 -14.78 -9.88 -15.61
C VAL A 173 -16.08 -9.09 -15.53
N ASP A 174 -17.22 -9.77 -15.48
CA ASP A 174 -18.54 -9.12 -15.44
C ASP A 174 -18.75 -8.44 -14.06
N SER A 175 -18.30 -9.07 -12.97
CA SER A 175 -18.29 -8.51 -11.61
C SER A 175 -17.50 -7.19 -11.55
N LEU A 176 -16.25 -7.19 -12.02
CA LEU A 176 -15.41 -5.99 -12.05
C LEU A 176 -16.04 -4.87 -12.89
N CYS A 177 -16.61 -5.21 -14.05
CA CYS A 177 -17.30 -4.24 -14.90
C CYS A 177 -18.56 -3.68 -14.24
N TYR A 178 -19.31 -4.51 -13.51
CA TYR A 178 -20.48 -4.08 -12.72
C TYR A 178 -20.05 -3.07 -11.65
N LEU A 179 -19.07 -3.44 -10.82
CA LEU A 179 -18.56 -2.61 -9.72
C LEU A 179 -18.04 -1.26 -10.24
N ALA A 180 -17.26 -1.26 -11.32
CA ALA A 180 -16.74 -0.03 -11.91
C ALA A 180 -17.84 0.89 -12.45
N LYS A 181 -18.93 0.33 -13.03
CA LYS A 181 -20.05 1.12 -13.57
C LYS A 181 -21.01 1.59 -12.49
N GLU A 182 -21.41 0.67 -11.62
CA GLU A 182 -22.45 0.90 -10.61
C GLU A 182 -21.98 1.82 -9.50
N TYR A 183 -20.77 1.58 -8.99
CA TYR A 183 -20.20 2.33 -7.86
C TYR A 183 -19.21 3.42 -8.29
N LYS A 184 -18.88 3.52 -9.59
CA LYS A 184 -17.89 4.50 -10.08
C LYS A 184 -16.52 4.35 -9.44
N LEU A 185 -16.09 3.11 -9.18
CA LEU A 185 -14.78 2.82 -8.63
C LEU A 185 -13.67 3.23 -9.60
N ASP A 186 -12.57 3.73 -9.04
CA ASP A 186 -11.42 4.24 -9.78
C ASP A 186 -10.29 3.20 -9.89
N GLY A 187 -10.42 2.07 -9.21
CA GLY A 187 -9.44 1.00 -9.27
C GLY A 187 -9.83 -0.26 -8.52
N PHE A 188 -8.99 -1.27 -8.71
CA PHE A 188 -9.09 -2.55 -7.99
C PHE A 188 -7.71 -3.03 -7.55
N ARG A 189 -7.63 -3.52 -6.31
CA ARG A 189 -6.50 -4.31 -5.81
C ARG A 189 -6.92 -5.76 -5.75
N PHE A 190 -6.09 -6.63 -6.30
CA PHE A 190 -6.36 -8.06 -6.36
C PHE A 190 -5.58 -8.80 -5.28
N ASP A 191 -6.32 -9.36 -4.34
CA ASP A 191 -5.79 -10.25 -3.32
C ASP A 191 -5.19 -11.49 -3.96
N LEU A 192 -4.00 -11.93 -3.51
CA LEU A 192 -3.27 -13.08 -4.06
C LEU A 192 -3.39 -13.18 -5.60
N MET A 193 -3.15 -12.07 -6.29
CA MET A 193 -3.30 -11.96 -7.75
C MET A 193 -2.52 -13.05 -8.49
N GLY A 194 -1.42 -13.53 -7.88
CA GLY A 194 -0.61 -14.64 -8.40
C GLY A 194 -1.36 -15.97 -8.57
N LEU A 195 -2.55 -16.12 -8.02
CA LEU A 195 -3.43 -17.28 -8.23
C LEU A 195 -4.36 -17.12 -9.44
N LEU A 196 -4.55 -15.90 -9.93
CA LEU A 196 -5.41 -15.63 -11.08
C LEU A 196 -4.66 -15.83 -12.39
N ASP A 197 -5.38 -16.22 -13.42
CA ASP A 197 -4.77 -16.42 -14.73
C ASP A 197 -4.63 -15.10 -15.52
N ILE A 198 -3.56 -15.02 -16.31
CA ILE A 198 -3.19 -13.84 -17.08
C ILE A 198 -4.27 -13.47 -18.11
N HIS A 199 -4.94 -14.45 -18.73
CA HIS A 199 -5.93 -14.20 -19.77
C HIS A 199 -7.16 -13.49 -19.20
N THR A 200 -7.68 -13.97 -18.07
CA THR A 200 -8.82 -13.36 -17.36
C THR A 200 -8.51 -11.93 -16.95
N LEU A 201 -7.34 -11.69 -16.36
CA LEU A 201 -6.94 -10.35 -15.93
C LEU A 201 -6.77 -9.40 -17.12
N ASN A 202 -6.12 -9.81 -18.21
CA ASN A 202 -5.99 -8.96 -19.39
C ASN A 202 -7.35 -8.64 -20.01
N THR A 203 -8.27 -9.61 -20.05
CA THR A 203 -9.65 -9.41 -20.51
C THR A 203 -10.39 -8.41 -19.63
N ALA A 204 -10.23 -8.51 -18.31
CA ALA A 204 -10.80 -7.56 -17.37
C ALA A 204 -10.24 -6.15 -17.59
N ALA A 205 -8.93 -5.99 -17.69
CA ALA A 205 -8.29 -4.70 -17.92
C ALA A 205 -8.78 -4.03 -19.21
N GLU A 206 -8.89 -4.77 -20.30
CA GLU A 206 -9.39 -4.25 -21.57
C GLU A 206 -10.81 -3.70 -21.44
N LYS A 207 -11.73 -4.45 -20.80
CA LYS A 207 -13.12 -4.01 -20.60
C LYS A 207 -13.22 -2.85 -19.61
N LEU A 208 -12.47 -2.88 -18.52
CA LEU A 208 -12.47 -1.83 -17.51
C LEU A 208 -11.96 -0.50 -18.08
N ARG A 209 -10.93 -0.52 -18.93
CA ARG A 209 -10.41 0.70 -19.55
C ARG A 209 -11.37 1.31 -20.58
N ARG A 210 -12.31 0.55 -21.11
CA ARG A 210 -13.42 1.10 -21.92
C ARG A 210 -14.45 1.82 -21.06
N ILE A 211 -14.56 1.46 -19.76
CA ILE A 211 -15.45 2.12 -18.80
C ILE A 211 -14.76 3.36 -18.22
N ASN A 212 -13.53 3.20 -17.73
CA ASN A 212 -12.70 4.26 -17.19
C ASN A 212 -11.24 4.11 -17.69
N PRO A 213 -10.78 4.92 -18.66
CA PRO A 213 -9.42 4.84 -19.19
C PRO A 213 -8.32 5.05 -18.13
N SER A 214 -8.66 5.71 -17.02
CA SER A 214 -7.73 6.03 -15.92
C SER A 214 -7.76 5.01 -14.79
N ILE A 215 -8.52 3.91 -14.92
CA ILE A 215 -8.68 2.91 -13.85
C ILE A 215 -7.34 2.33 -13.41
N ILE A 216 -7.14 2.23 -12.11
CA ILE A 216 -5.91 1.69 -11.50
C ILE A 216 -6.12 0.22 -11.18
N LEU A 217 -5.22 -0.63 -11.65
CA LEU A 217 -5.25 -2.07 -11.43
C LEU A 217 -3.91 -2.51 -10.84
N TYR A 218 -3.94 -3.14 -9.68
CA TYR A 218 -2.75 -3.69 -9.05
C TYR A 218 -3.09 -4.83 -8.08
N GLY A 219 -2.10 -5.55 -7.62
CA GLY A 219 -2.32 -6.60 -6.64
C GLY A 219 -1.05 -7.31 -6.22
N GLU A 220 -1.22 -8.42 -5.55
CA GLU A 220 -0.15 -9.25 -5.03
C GLU A 220 0.32 -10.25 -6.09
N GLY A 221 1.52 -10.02 -6.61
CA GLY A 221 2.12 -10.89 -7.63
C GLY A 221 2.71 -12.20 -7.08
N TRP A 222 2.11 -12.76 -6.01
CA TRP A 222 2.49 -14.01 -5.34
C TRP A 222 1.27 -14.86 -4.99
N THR A 223 1.49 -16.00 -4.33
CA THR A 223 0.47 -16.95 -3.88
C THR A 223 0.68 -17.28 -2.41
N GLY A 224 -0.36 -17.68 -1.68
CA GLY A 224 -0.25 -18.17 -0.31
C GLY A 224 0.37 -19.59 -0.23
N GLY A 225 0.21 -20.41 -1.28
CA GLY A 225 0.70 -21.77 -1.33
C GLY A 225 0.92 -22.27 -2.75
N LYS A 226 1.03 -23.59 -2.91
CA LYS A 226 1.22 -24.24 -4.20
C LYS A 226 -0.11 -24.30 -4.96
N SER A 227 -0.09 -23.94 -6.25
CA SER A 227 -1.24 -24.02 -7.17
C SER A 227 -0.96 -25.01 -8.30
N PRO A 228 -1.95 -25.80 -8.73
CA PRO A 228 -1.83 -26.67 -9.92
C PRO A 228 -1.87 -25.89 -11.24
N LEU A 229 -2.31 -24.62 -11.24
CA LEU A 229 -2.24 -23.79 -12.45
C LEU A 229 -0.77 -23.56 -12.82
N PRO A 230 -0.34 -23.86 -14.06
CA PRO A 230 1.05 -23.68 -14.47
C PRO A 230 1.52 -22.24 -14.26
N GLU A 231 2.70 -22.06 -13.66
CA GLU A 231 3.25 -20.74 -13.34
C GLU A 231 3.28 -19.76 -14.52
N ARG A 232 3.54 -20.24 -15.75
CA ARG A 232 3.56 -19.39 -16.95
C ARG A 232 2.21 -18.75 -17.29
N LEU A 233 1.13 -19.24 -16.68
CA LEU A 233 -0.25 -18.74 -16.87
C LEU A 233 -0.72 -17.88 -15.69
N ARG A 234 0.01 -17.86 -14.58
CA ARG A 234 -0.36 -17.13 -13.37
C ARG A 234 0.11 -15.69 -13.39
N ALA A 235 -0.66 -14.79 -12.78
CA ALA A 235 -0.35 -13.37 -12.69
C ALA A 235 0.68 -13.04 -11.60
N MET A 236 1.79 -13.74 -11.63
CA MET A 236 2.92 -13.55 -10.70
C MET A 236 3.87 -12.47 -11.18
N LYS A 237 4.65 -11.84 -10.26
CA LYS A 237 5.67 -10.83 -10.58
C LYS A 237 6.55 -11.22 -11.77
N LYS A 238 7.05 -12.44 -11.81
CA LYS A 238 7.89 -12.92 -12.93
C LYS A 238 7.21 -12.92 -14.30
N ASN A 239 5.90 -12.78 -14.33
CA ASN A 239 5.09 -12.67 -15.54
C ASN A 239 4.58 -11.25 -15.82
N ALA A 240 5.03 -10.23 -15.09
CA ALA A 240 4.55 -8.85 -15.17
C ALA A 240 4.56 -8.28 -16.60
N VAL A 241 5.54 -8.65 -17.42
CA VAL A 241 5.60 -8.26 -18.84
C VAL A 241 4.35 -8.70 -19.63
N LYS A 242 3.67 -9.79 -19.23
CA LYS A 242 2.42 -10.28 -19.84
C LYS A 242 1.17 -9.57 -19.31
N LEU A 243 1.33 -8.69 -18.28
CA LEU A 243 0.27 -7.97 -17.61
C LEU A 243 0.54 -6.45 -17.63
N PRO A 244 0.67 -5.84 -18.81
CA PRO A 244 1.14 -4.44 -18.92
C PRO A 244 0.21 -3.42 -18.29
N GLN A 245 -1.02 -3.81 -17.93
CA GLN A 245 -2.03 -2.93 -17.33
C GLN A 245 -2.07 -3.02 -15.79
N TYR A 246 -1.29 -3.94 -15.19
CA TYR A 246 -1.29 -4.20 -13.77
C TYR A 246 0.02 -3.79 -13.13
N ALA A 247 -0.07 -3.11 -11.99
CA ALA A 247 1.04 -2.96 -11.07
C ALA A 247 1.04 -4.08 -10.02
N MET A 248 2.16 -4.28 -9.35
CA MET A 248 2.30 -5.29 -8.31
C MET A 248 3.07 -4.73 -7.13
N PHE A 249 2.74 -5.19 -5.94
CA PHE A 249 3.48 -4.86 -4.73
C PHE A 249 4.93 -5.31 -4.85
N SER A 250 5.85 -4.44 -4.47
CA SER A 250 7.30 -4.69 -4.48
C SER A 250 7.76 -5.13 -3.09
N ASP A 251 7.76 -6.45 -2.84
CA ASP A 251 8.39 -7.03 -1.65
C ASP A 251 9.89 -6.74 -1.63
N ASP A 252 10.56 -6.66 -2.80
CA ASP A 252 11.95 -6.20 -2.88
C ASP A 252 12.14 -4.80 -2.26
N PHE A 253 11.19 -3.89 -2.48
CA PHE A 253 11.23 -2.55 -1.87
C PHE A 253 10.97 -2.65 -0.37
N ARG A 254 9.89 -3.33 0.02
CA ARG A 254 9.47 -3.48 1.41
C ARG A 254 10.58 -4.05 2.28
N ASP A 255 11.07 -5.23 1.87
CA ASP A 255 12.06 -5.98 2.66
C ASP A 255 13.45 -5.34 2.56
N GLY A 256 13.80 -4.78 1.41
CA GLY A 256 15.03 -4.02 1.25
C GLY A 256 15.11 -2.78 2.14
N VAL A 257 13.98 -2.09 2.35
CA VAL A 257 13.95 -0.88 3.20
C VAL A 257 13.96 -1.24 4.69
N LYS A 258 13.07 -2.12 5.18
CA LYS A 258 12.85 -2.34 6.62
C LYS A 258 13.28 -3.71 7.15
N GLY A 259 13.79 -4.60 6.30
CA GLY A 259 14.04 -6.02 6.61
C GLY A 259 12.82 -6.90 6.31
N SER A 260 13.05 -8.21 6.26
CA SER A 260 12.03 -9.21 5.98
C SER A 260 10.82 -9.10 6.92
N VAL A 261 9.64 -9.34 6.39
CA VAL A 261 8.40 -9.43 7.20
C VAL A 261 8.23 -10.80 7.86
N PHE A 262 9.05 -11.77 7.49
CA PHE A 262 9.04 -13.13 8.05
C PHE A 262 10.04 -13.30 9.20
N GLU A 263 10.91 -12.30 9.41
CA GLU A 263 11.96 -12.29 10.44
C GLU A 263 11.92 -10.94 11.16
N ASP A 264 11.31 -10.89 12.33
CA ASP A 264 11.00 -9.64 13.03
C ASP A 264 12.21 -8.78 13.39
N GLU A 265 13.33 -9.42 13.72
CA GLU A 265 14.57 -8.78 14.13
C GLU A 265 15.45 -8.41 12.92
N GLU A 266 15.16 -8.94 11.72
CA GLU A 266 15.96 -8.64 10.53
C GLU A 266 15.90 -7.16 10.17
N CYS A 267 17.07 -6.57 9.95
CA CYS A 267 17.24 -5.18 9.58
C CYS A 267 17.31 -5.01 8.05
N GLY A 268 16.66 -3.98 7.55
CA GLY A 268 16.82 -3.51 6.17
C GLY A 268 17.79 -2.33 6.07
N TYR A 269 17.70 -1.63 4.96
CA TYR A 269 18.58 -0.50 4.64
C TYR A 269 18.49 0.65 5.65
N VAL A 270 17.28 0.97 6.15
CA VAL A 270 17.09 2.14 7.02
C VAL A 270 17.41 1.88 8.48
N ASN A 271 17.48 0.63 8.92
CA ASN A 271 17.52 0.21 10.31
C ASN A 271 18.68 -0.73 10.66
N GLY A 272 19.79 -0.68 9.90
CA GLY A 272 21.02 -1.35 10.32
C GLY A 272 21.82 -2.05 9.23
N ASN A 273 21.24 -2.34 8.05
CA ASN A 273 21.90 -3.11 6.98
C ASN A 273 22.18 -2.27 5.71
N ALA A 274 22.48 -0.98 5.88
CA ALA A 274 22.60 -0.05 4.78
C ALA A 274 23.73 -0.39 3.78
N SER A 275 24.89 -0.78 4.28
CA SER A 275 26.06 -1.05 3.44
C SER A 275 25.84 -2.23 2.48
N GLU A 276 25.23 -3.31 2.96
CA GLU A 276 24.97 -4.51 2.16
C GLU A 276 23.83 -4.32 1.16
N LEU A 277 22.86 -3.47 1.49
CA LEU A 277 21.66 -3.26 0.68
C LEU A 277 21.73 -2.05 -0.26
N SER A 278 22.86 -1.33 -0.32
CA SER A 278 22.99 -0.11 -1.14
C SER A 278 22.71 -0.36 -2.63
N GLU A 279 23.20 -1.44 -3.22
CA GLU A 279 22.94 -1.79 -4.62
C GLU A 279 21.47 -2.18 -4.86
N MET A 280 20.86 -2.90 -3.92
CA MET A 280 19.44 -3.19 -3.97
C MET A 280 18.62 -1.90 -3.91
N MET A 281 19.00 -0.95 -3.04
CA MET A 281 18.32 0.34 -2.93
C MET A 281 18.42 1.16 -4.22
N LYS A 282 19.55 1.21 -4.90
CA LYS A 282 19.66 1.83 -6.23
C LYS A 282 18.65 1.25 -7.23
N SER A 283 18.51 -0.09 -7.23
CA SER A 283 17.54 -0.78 -8.08
C SER A 283 16.09 -0.40 -7.75
N VAL A 284 15.69 -0.48 -6.47
CA VAL A 284 14.28 -0.22 -6.08
C VAL A 284 13.92 1.26 -6.15
N ILE A 285 14.86 2.18 -5.88
CA ILE A 285 14.68 3.63 -6.10
C ILE A 285 14.44 3.91 -7.60
N SER A 286 15.08 3.15 -8.49
CA SER A 286 14.84 3.21 -9.94
C SER A 286 13.51 2.57 -10.37
N GLY A 287 12.66 2.11 -9.45
CA GLY A 287 11.40 1.44 -9.78
C GLY A 287 11.60 0.01 -10.29
N GLY A 288 12.59 -0.72 -9.78
CA GLY A 288 12.83 -2.14 -10.06
C GLY A 288 13.27 -2.46 -11.51
N ILE A 289 13.55 -1.44 -12.33
CA ILE A 289 14.00 -1.65 -13.70
C ILE A 289 15.48 -2.06 -13.76
N TYR A 290 15.83 -2.83 -14.78
CA TYR A 290 17.23 -3.18 -15.01
C TYR A 290 18.08 -1.96 -15.44
N ARG A 291 19.26 -1.81 -14.79
CA ARG A 291 20.27 -0.79 -15.07
C ARG A 291 21.66 -1.44 -15.13
N MET A 292 22.49 -1.02 -16.06
CA MET A 292 23.86 -1.55 -16.21
C MET A 292 24.84 -0.99 -15.18
N ASP A 293 24.52 0.17 -14.61
CA ASP A 293 25.30 0.88 -13.58
C ASP A 293 24.92 0.48 -12.14
N VAL A 294 24.04 -0.51 -11.97
CA VAL A 294 23.64 -1.08 -10.70
C VAL A 294 23.99 -2.57 -10.67
N GLN A 295 24.62 -3.03 -9.59
CA GLN A 295 25.07 -4.42 -9.43
C GLN A 295 23.91 -5.37 -9.12
N ARG A 296 22.95 -5.46 -10.05
CA ARG A 296 21.81 -6.37 -9.99
C ARG A 296 21.63 -7.07 -11.34
N LYS A 297 21.38 -8.40 -11.30
CA LYS A 297 21.18 -9.17 -12.53
C LYS A 297 19.86 -8.81 -13.21
N ARG A 298 19.85 -8.85 -14.55
CA ARG A 298 18.61 -8.68 -15.32
C ARG A 298 17.50 -9.64 -14.91
N SER A 299 17.84 -10.87 -14.53
CA SER A 299 16.90 -11.91 -14.10
C SER A 299 16.22 -11.62 -12.76
N GLU A 300 16.75 -10.71 -11.97
CA GLU A 300 16.22 -10.26 -10.69
C GLU A 300 15.27 -9.05 -10.84
N CYS A 301 15.28 -8.43 -12.03
CA CYS A 301 14.37 -7.32 -12.36
C CYS A 301 13.13 -7.87 -13.06
N TRP A 302 11.99 -7.75 -12.42
CA TRP A 302 10.74 -8.36 -12.90
C TRP A 302 9.90 -7.47 -13.81
N THR A 303 10.23 -6.19 -13.93
CA THR A 303 9.53 -5.22 -14.78
C THR A 303 10.48 -4.40 -15.66
N ASP A 304 9.94 -3.86 -16.74
CA ASP A 304 10.60 -2.89 -17.62
C ASP A 304 9.99 -1.47 -17.51
N THR A 305 9.05 -1.28 -16.60
CA THR A 305 8.40 0.02 -16.39
C THR A 305 8.10 0.28 -14.91
N PRO A 306 8.41 1.47 -14.39
CA PRO A 306 8.13 1.82 -12.99
C PRO A 306 6.63 1.91 -12.70
N GLN A 307 5.78 1.98 -13.73
CA GLN A 307 4.32 2.02 -13.57
C GLN A 307 3.73 0.69 -13.06
N GLN A 308 4.51 -0.40 -13.13
CA GLN A 308 4.10 -1.70 -12.61
C GLN A 308 4.53 -1.94 -11.16
N VAL A 309 5.20 -0.99 -10.51
CA VAL A 309 5.78 -1.16 -9.18
C VAL A 309 5.02 -0.35 -8.15
N VAL A 310 4.49 -1.03 -7.13
CA VAL A 310 3.90 -0.39 -5.94
C VAL A 310 4.93 -0.44 -4.82
N ASN A 311 5.47 0.73 -4.46
CA ASN A 311 6.45 0.90 -3.38
C ASN A 311 5.72 1.08 -2.05
N TYR A 312 6.08 0.29 -1.05
CA TYR A 312 5.50 0.34 0.28
C TYR A 312 6.46 -0.21 1.33
N VAL A 313 6.22 0.13 2.56
CA VAL A 313 6.94 -0.41 3.73
C VAL A 313 5.97 -0.95 4.78
N GLU A 314 4.69 -0.62 4.65
CA GLU A 314 3.61 -1.04 5.55
C GLU A 314 2.33 -1.25 4.75
N ALA A 315 1.58 -2.29 5.09
CA ALA A 315 0.23 -2.61 4.64
C ALA A 315 -0.55 -3.22 5.82
N HIS A 316 -1.80 -3.65 5.59
CA HIS A 316 -2.60 -4.30 6.64
C HIS A 316 -1.95 -5.58 7.18
N ASP A 317 -1.27 -6.37 6.31
CA ASP A 317 -0.52 -7.56 6.67
C ASP A 317 0.77 -7.24 7.42
N ASN A 318 1.15 -8.15 8.33
CA ASN A 318 2.36 -8.11 9.12
C ASN A 318 2.44 -6.93 10.11
N LEU A 319 3.61 -6.71 10.69
CA LEU A 319 3.86 -5.61 11.62
C LEU A 319 3.75 -4.26 10.93
N THR A 320 3.20 -3.25 11.64
CA THR A 320 3.35 -1.86 11.21
C THR A 320 4.82 -1.50 11.09
N LEU A 321 5.17 -0.47 10.33
CA LEU A 321 6.56 -0.01 10.22
C LEU A 321 7.12 0.33 11.61
N PHE A 322 6.37 1.08 12.41
CA PHE A 322 6.85 1.52 13.70
C PHE A 322 7.02 0.38 14.70
N ASP A 323 6.16 -0.65 14.67
CA ASP A 323 6.30 -1.85 15.50
C ASP A 323 7.50 -2.69 15.06
N LYS A 324 7.72 -2.86 13.75
CA LYS A 324 8.93 -3.51 13.20
C LYS A 324 10.20 -2.81 13.68
N LEU A 325 10.25 -1.47 13.65
CA LEU A 325 11.40 -0.70 14.12
C LEU A 325 11.61 -0.83 15.65
N ARG A 326 10.54 -1.04 16.42
CA ARG A 326 10.67 -1.29 17.86
C ARG A 326 11.31 -2.64 18.16
N ILE A 327 11.08 -3.64 17.33
CA ILE A 327 11.68 -4.97 17.48
C ILE A 327 13.10 -4.99 16.91
N SER A 328 13.29 -4.52 15.68
CA SER A 328 14.59 -4.61 14.99
C SER A 328 15.62 -3.59 15.46
N MET A 329 15.20 -2.56 16.24
CA MET A 329 16.08 -1.54 16.83
C MET A 329 15.81 -1.41 18.33
N PRO A 330 16.00 -2.45 19.15
CA PRO A 330 15.59 -2.44 20.57
C PRO A 330 16.31 -1.37 21.38
N GLU A 331 17.59 -1.11 21.12
CA GLU A 331 18.44 -0.16 21.83
C GLU A 331 18.26 1.30 21.35
N ALA A 332 17.62 1.52 20.20
CA ALA A 332 17.42 2.87 19.66
C ALA A 332 16.44 3.68 20.51
N SER A 333 16.66 4.98 20.60
CA SER A 333 15.71 5.89 21.23
C SER A 333 14.41 6.03 20.43
N GLY A 334 13.33 6.46 21.06
CA GLY A 334 12.08 6.74 20.34
C GLY A 334 12.25 7.79 19.23
N GLN A 335 13.10 8.80 19.45
CA GLN A 335 13.39 9.84 18.45
C GLN A 335 14.17 9.28 17.24
N GLU A 336 15.05 8.35 17.47
CA GLU A 336 15.82 7.70 16.43
C GLU A 336 14.90 6.82 15.55
N ARG A 337 14.03 6.01 16.15
CA ARG A 337 13.02 5.24 15.41
C ARG A 337 12.10 6.15 14.58
N VAL A 338 11.71 7.31 15.11
CA VAL A 338 10.96 8.34 14.35
C VAL A 338 11.78 8.87 13.17
N SER A 339 13.09 9.05 13.32
CA SER A 339 13.96 9.47 12.20
C SER A 339 14.04 8.39 11.13
N VAL A 340 14.15 7.12 11.53
CA VAL A 340 14.17 5.97 10.61
C VAL A 340 12.82 5.81 9.90
N ASP A 341 11.69 6.00 10.59
CA ASP A 341 10.35 5.99 9.99
C ASP A 341 10.24 7.06 8.90
N LYS A 342 10.65 8.30 9.19
CA LYS A 342 10.68 9.39 8.21
C LYS A 342 11.60 9.10 7.01
N LEU A 343 12.73 8.43 7.24
CA LEU A 343 13.64 8.00 6.18
C LEU A 343 12.97 6.95 5.27
N ALA A 344 12.31 5.95 5.85
CA ALA A 344 11.56 4.94 5.10
C ALA A 344 10.44 5.58 4.27
N ALA A 345 9.68 6.52 4.84
CA ALA A 345 8.68 7.30 4.12
C ALA A 345 9.28 8.07 2.95
N ALA A 346 10.42 8.74 3.16
CA ALA A 346 11.09 9.47 2.09
C ALA A 346 11.46 8.56 0.92
N LEU A 347 11.93 7.35 1.19
CA LEU A 347 12.22 6.35 0.13
C LEU A 347 10.95 5.95 -0.62
N VAL A 348 9.82 5.72 0.07
CA VAL A 348 8.53 5.40 -0.59
C VAL A 348 8.10 6.52 -1.53
N PHE A 349 8.10 7.78 -1.06
CA PHE A 349 7.55 8.89 -1.83
C PHE A 349 8.49 9.48 -2.87
N LEU A 350 9.81 9.34 -2.71
CA LEU A 350 10.81 9.94 -3.60
C LEU A 350 11.48 8.93 -4.56
N SER A 351 11.08 7.66 -4.54
CA SER A 351 11.47 6.66 -5.53
C SER A 351 10.56 6.65 -6.75
N GLN A 352 11.02 6.05 -7.85
CA GLN A 352 10.18 5.76 -9.01
C GLN A 352 9.18 4.65 -8.69
N GLY A 353 7.99 4.68 -9.30
CA GLY A 353 6.92 3.73 -9.02
C GLY A 353 5.68 4.39 -8.41
N ILE A 354 4.78 3.60 -7.86
CA ILE A 354 3.50 4.02 -7.26
C ILE A 354 3.66 3.98 -5.74
N PRO A 355 3.66 5.11 -5.02
CA PRO A 355 3.70 5.10 -3.57
C PRO A 355 2.40 4.60 -2.96
N PHE A 356 2.55 3.77 -1.95
CA PHE A 356 1.48 3.20 -1.15
C PHE A 356 1.83 3.33 0.34
N MET A 357 0.85 3.59 1.17
CA MET A 357 0.97 3.61 2.62
C MET A 357 -0.30 3.12 3.30
N GLN A 358 -0.18 2.46 4.44
CA GLN A 358 -1.30 2.10 5.30
C GLN A 358 -1.78 3.31 6.10
N ALA A 359 -3.09 3.37 6.37
CA ALA A 359 -3.68 4.39 7.23
C ALA A 359 -3.09 4.36 8.64
N GLY A 360 -2.58 5.50 9.07
CA GLY A 360 -1.93 5.65 10.37
C GLY A 360 -0.41 5.50 10.35
N GLN A 361 0.20 5.05 9.26
CA GLN A 361 1.66 5.01 9.13
C GLN A 361 2.28 6.39 9.40
N GLU A 362 1.65 7.45 8.91
CA GLU A 362 2.08 8.85 9.07
C GLU A 362 1.92 9.41 10.49
N ILE A 363 1.27 8.66 11.37
CA ILE A 363 1.08 8.99 12.80
C ILE A 363 1.63 7.89 13.71
N LEU A 364 2.56 7.08 13.20
CA LEU A 364 3.26 6.01 13.93
C LEU A 364 2.31 4.95 14.52
N ARG A 365 1.32 4.52 13.71
CA ARG A 365 0.36 3.47 14.10
C ARG A 365 1.09 2.26 14.68
N SER A 366 0.55 1.73 15.77
CA SER A 366 1.03 0.53 16.44
C SER A 366 -0.14 -0.41 16.72
N LYS A 367 0.13 -1.71 16.65
CA LYS A 367 -0.84 -2.79 16.94
C LYS A 367 -0.35 -3.64 18.11
N PRO A 368 -0.40 -3.11 19.35
CA PRO A 368 0.10 -3.83 20.51
C PRO A 368 -0.75 -5.06 20.80
N SER A 369 -0.09 -6.18 21.11
CA SER A 369 -0.76 -7.39 21.58
C SER A 369 -1.15 -7.25 23.06
N PRO A 370 -2.33 -7.71 23.47
CA PRO A 370 -2.72 -7.79 24.88
C PRO A 370 -1.75 -8.64 25.73
N ASP A 371 -1.11 -9.64 25.10
CA ASP A 371 -0.18 -10.57 25.75
C ASP A 371 1.26 -10.07 25.74
N GLY A 372 1.50 -8.85 25.26
CA GLY A 372 2.82 -8.23 25.07
C GLY A 372 3.34 -8.36 23.64
N GLY A 373 4.25 -7.45 23.25
CA GLY A 373 4.71 -7.36 21.86
C GLY A 373 3.69 -6.76 20.91
N PHE A 374 3.68 -7.18 19.64
CA PHE A 374 2.84 -6.62 18.59
C PHE A 374 2.16 -7.71 17.77
N VAL A 375 0.99 -7.38 17.20
CA VAL A 375 0.20 -8.31 16.41
C VAL A 375 0.63 -8.24 14.94
N HIS A 376 1.03 -9.38 14.37
CA HIS A 376 1.36 -9.52 12.95
C HIS A 376 0.11 -9.50 12.07
N ASP A 377 -0.77 -10.48 12.29
CA ASP A 377 -1.95 -10.71 11.47
C ASP A 377 -3.19 -10.37 12.27
N SER A 378 -3.55 -9.09 12.25
CA SER A 378 -4.64 -8.57 13.07
C SER A 378 -6.03 -8.74 12.43
N TYR A 379 -6.19 -9.66 11.47
CA TYR A 379 -7.40 -9.83 10.67
C TYR A 379 -8.67 -10.08 11.50
N ASN A 380 -8.54 -10.65 12.68
CA ASN A 380 -9.63 -10.93 13.63
C ASN A 380 -9.40 -10.29 15.01
N SER A 381 -8.46 -9.35 15.11
CA SER A 381 -8.17 -8.63 16.35
C SER A 381 -9.22 -7.55 16.62
N PRO A 382 -9.47 -7.21 17.89
CA PRO A 382 -10.50 -6.23 18.24
C PRO A 382 -10.14 -4.80 17.80
N ASP A 383 -11.12 -3.89 17.84
CA ASP A 383 -10.96 -2.47 17.55
C ASP A 383 -9.85 -1.80 18.39
N SER A 384 -9.59 -2.29 19.60
CA SER A 384 -8.51 -1.78 20.44
C SER A 384 -7.13 -1.92 19.78
N VAL A 385 -6.95 -2.94 18.94
CA VAL A 385 -5.73 -3.19 18.15
C VAL A 385 -5.80 -2.47 16.79
N ASN A 386 -6.92 -2.65 16.08
CA ASN A 386 -7.04 -2.29 14.66
C ASN A 386 -7.44 -0.84 14.39
N SER A 387 -8.23 -0.20 15.27
CA SER A 387 -8.74 1.14 14.99
C SER A 387 -7.64 2.21 14.93
N ILE A 388 -7.83 3.19 14.06
CA ILE A 388 -6.96 4.36 13.95
C ILE A 388 -7.13 5.24 15.18
N LYS A 389 -6.03 5.49 15.91
CA LYS A 389 -6.03 6.33 17.10
C LYS A 389 -5.90 7.80 16.69
N TRP A 390 -7.02 8.46 16.46
CA TRP A 390 -7.04 9.82 15.91
C TRP A 390 -6.36 10.89 16.78
N ASN A 391 -6.18 10.64 18.07
CA ASN A 391 -5.37 11.52 18.93
C ASN A 391 -3.89 11.55 18.53
N ASP A 392 -3.39 10.51 17.85
CA ASP A 392 -2.02 10.41 17.39
C ASP A 392 -1.70 11.44 16.29
N VAL A 393 -2.70 11.96 15.59
CA VAL A 393 -2.56 13.11 14.67
C VAL A 393 -1.97 14.33 15.40
N THR A 394 -2.42 14.57 16.61
CA THR A 394 -1.90 15.67 17.44
C THR A 394 -0.57 15.31 18.07
N ILE A 395 -0.46 14.11 18.64
CA ILE A 395 0.72 13.62 19.36
C ILE A 395 1.93 13.54 18.41
N HIS A 396 1.73 13.01 17.21
CA HIS A 396 2.77 12.79 16.20
C HIS A 396 2.72 13.80 15.05
N ARG A 397 2.20 15.00 15.28
CA ARG A 397 2.01 16.06 14.27
C ARG A 397 3.24 16.28 13.39
N SER A 398 4.44 16.30 13.96
CA SER A 398 5.67 16.55 13.21
C SER A 398 6.03 15.41 12.22
N VAL A 399 5.57 14.19 12.47
CA VAL A 399 5.72 13.05 11.55
C VAL A 399 4.70 13.19 10.43
N MET A 400 3.44 13.41 10.77
CA MET A 400 2.37 13.63 9.80
C MET A 400 2.68 14.79 8.84
N GLU A 401 3.16 15.93 9.36
CA GLU A 401 3.56 17.06 8.52
C GLU A 401 4.73 16.74 7.60
N TYR A 402 5.66 15.87 8.03
CA TYR A 402 6.75 15.39 7.19
C TYR A 402 6.24 14.56 6.02
N TYR A 403 5.34 13.58 6.26
CA TYR A 403 4.69 12.78 5.22
C TYR A 403 3.92 13.66 4.23
N ARG A 404 3.12 14.61 4.74
CA ARG A 404 2.40 15.58 3.91
C ARG A 404 3.33 16.38 3.01
N GLY A 405 4.48 16.80 3.55
CA GLY A 405 5.51 17.50 2.80
C GLY A 405 6.13 16.65 1.70
N LEU A 406 6.44 15.37 1.97
CA LEU A 406 6.94 14.43 0.96
C LEU A 406 5.93 14.21 -0.18
N ILE A 407 4.65 14.08 0.16
CA ILE A 407 3.56 13.97 -0.82
C ILE A 407 3.49 15.23 -1.70
N ALA A 408 3.60 16.41 -1.10
CA ALA A 408 3.60 17.68 -1.81
C ALA A 408 4.82 17.83 -2.72
N ILE A 409 6.02 17.42 -2.27
CA ILE A 409 7.25 17.37 -3.07
C ILE A 409 7.05 16.46 -4.29
N ARG A 410 6.54 15.24 -4.09
CA ARG A 410 6.30 14.32 -5.21
C ARG A 410 5.31 14.88 -6.23
N LYS A 411 4.29 15.63 -5.80
CA LYS A 411 3.34 16.30 -6.70
C LYS A 411 4.02 17.40 -7.50
N ARG A 412 4.89 18.17 -6.87
CA ARG A 412 5.60 19.30 -7.50
C ARG A 412 6.63 18.84 -8.52
N PHE A 413 7.44 17.85 -8.19
CA PHE A 413 8.59 17.44 -8.98
C PHE A 413 8.29 16.20 -9.83
N PRO A 414 8.16 16.35 -11.18
CA PRO A 414 7.91 15.22 -12.08
C PRO A 414 9.08 14.24 -12.14
N GLU A 415 10.25 14.63 -11.70
CA GLU A 415 11.46 13.81 -11.61
C GLU A 415 11.26 12.54 -10.78
N PHE A 416 10.35 12.55 -9.80
CA PHE A 416 9.99 11.37 -9.00
C PHE A 416 8.90 10.49 -9.67
N ARG A 417 8.45 10.84 -10.88
CA ARG A 417 7.33 10.19 -11.57
C ARG A 417 7.65 9.93 -13.04
N LEU A 418 8.89 9.50 -13.32
CA LEU A 418 9.31 9.12 -14.66
C LEU A 418 8.52 7.90 -15.13
N ARG A 419 8.20 7.84 -16.41
CA ARG A 419 7.25 6.85 -16.92
C ARG A 419 7.92 5.69 -17.64
N THR A 420 9.14 5.88 -18.11
CA THR A 420 9.81 4.88 -18.95
C THR A 420 11.17 4.49 -18.37
N ALA A 421 11.60 3.27 -18.66
CA ALA A 421 12.94 2.82 -18.31
C ALA A 421 14.03 3.69 -18.98
N HIS A 422 13.74 4.22 -20.18
CA HIS A 422 14.66 5.12 -20.88
C HIS A 422 14.88 6.41 -20.08
N ASP A 423 13.78 7.07 -19.65
CA ASP A 423 13.89 8.30 -18.86
C ASP A 423 14.65 8.08 -17.55
N ILE A 424 14.41 6.95 -16.90
CA ILE A 424 15.07 6.61 -15.65
C ILE A 424 16.57 6.40 -15.88
N ARG A 425 16.95 5.62 -16.89
CA ARG A 425 18.37 5.34 -17.22
C ARG A 425 19.14 6.60 -17.64
N SER A 426 18.47 7.55 -18.28
CA SER A 426 19.09 8.78 -18.77
C SER A 426 19.13 9.92 -17.76
N ARG A 427 18.34 9.85 -16.68
CA ARG A 427 18.18 10.98 -15.73
C ARG A 427 18.54 10.65 -14.29
N LEU A 428 18.64 9.38 -13.92
CA LEU A 428 19.05 8.99 -12.57
C LEU A 428 20.52 8.57 -12.61
N GLU A 429 21.32 9.18 -11.75
CA GLU A 429 22.71 8.79 -11.49
C GLU A 429 22.89 8.60 -9.99
N TYR A 430 23.78 7.69 -9.62
CA TYR A 430 24.05 7.35 -8.22
C TYR A 430 25.50 7.65 -7.88
N GLU A 431 25.71 8.26 -6.72
CA GLU A 431 27.02 8.46 -6.11
C GLU A 431 27.03 7.74 -4.76
N ASP A 432 28.00 6.84 -4.56
CA ASP A 432 28.22 6.14 -3.30
C ASP A 432 29.00 7.04 -2.33
N LEU A 433 28.43 7.29 -1.16
CA LEU A 433 29.01 8.17 -0.16
C LEU A 433 29.65 7.42 1.02
N GLY A 434 29.70 6.08 0.92
CA GLY A 434 30.23 5.18 1.94
C GLY A 434 29.20 4.77 2.99
N GLY A 435 29.41 3.60 3.62
CA GLY A 435 28.53 3.06 4.65
C GLY A 435 27.08 2.79 4.21
N GLY A 436 26.84 2.74 2.89
CA GLY A 436 25.50 2.60 2.31
C GLY A 436 24.79 3.92 2.05
N ALA A 437 25.38 5.07 2.41
CA ALA A 437 24.84 6.38 2.08
C ALA A 437 24.94 6.66 0.56
N LEU A 438 23.92 7.29 -0.01
CA LEU A 438 23.77 7.51 -1.43
C LEU A 438 23.44 8.98 -1.74
N ALA A 439 23.97 9.54 -2.82
CA ALA A 439 23.37 10.68 -3.49
C ALA A 439 22.73 10.20 -4.79
N VAL A 440 21.46 10.56 -4.99
CA VAL A 440 20.69 10.25 -6.19
C VAL A 440 20.45 11.54 -6.94
N HIS A 441 21.05 11.65 -8.13
CA HIS A 441 20.88 12.79 -9.01
C HIS A 441 19.69 12.55 -9.95
N TYR A 442 18.76 13.49 -9.98
CA TYR A 442 17.63 13.51 -10.91
C TYR A 442 17.88 14.55 -12.00
N GLY A 443 18.75 14.19 -12.96
CA GLY A 443 19.32 15.12 -13.92
C GLY A 443 20.11 16.23 -13.22
N ASP A 444 20.17 17.42 -13.85
CA ASP A 444 20.92 18.57 -13.32
C ASP A 444 20.17 19.39 -12.27
N ARG A 445 18.93 18.98 -11.90
CA ARG A 445 18.03 19.83 -11.13
C ARG A 445 17.85 19.46 -9.67
N LEU A 446 17.86 18.18 -9.36
CA LEU A 446 17.58 17.70 -7.99
C LEU A 446 18.64 16.70 -7.56
N ILE A 447 19.03 16.78 -6.30
CA ILE A 447 19.84 15.78 -5.62
C ILE A 447 19.11 15.34 -4.36
N LEU A 448 18.92 14.03 -4.20
CA LEU A 448 18.46 13.40 -2.98
C LEU A 448 19.64 12.72 -2.30
N VAL A 449 20.12 13.28 -1.20
CA VAL A 449 21.16 12.65 -0.37
C VAL A 449 20.47 11.83 0.72
N ILE A 450 20.80 10.54 0.80
CA ILE A 450 20.23 9.57 1.73
C ILE A 450 21.32 9.17 2.72
N ASN A 451 21.11 9.41 3.99
CA ASN A 451 22.02 9.05 5.06
C ASN A 451 21.36 8.04 6.02
N PRO A 452 21.55 6.72 5.82
CA PRO A 452 20.98 5.69 6.67
C PRO A 452 21.83 5.35 7.91
N VAL A 453 23.02 5.98 8.06
CA VAL A 453 23.96 5.65 9.12
C VAL A 453 23.91 6.62 10.30
N GLU A 454 24.54 6.25 11.41
CA GLU A 454 24.49 6.98 12.70
C GLU A 454 25.34 8.26 12.74
N THR A 455 26.14 8.50 11.69
CA THR A 455 27.04 9.66 11.65
C THR A 455 26.53 10.75 10.73
N VAL A 456 26.89 12.01 11.03
CA VAL A 456 26.55 13.14 10.16
C VAL A 456 27.37 13.06 8.89
N LEU A 457 26.69 13.07 7.73
CA LEU A 457 27.32 13.12 6.41
C LEU A 457 27.46 14.57 5.95
N LYS A 458 28.60 14.95 5.39
CA LYS A 458 28.79 16.24 4.68
C LYS A 458 28.72 15.98 3.18
N TYR A 459 27.94 16.78 2.48
CA TYR A 459 27.81 16.73 1.03
C TYR A 459 27.96 18.12 0.43
N ASP A 460 28.75 18.22 -0.63
CA ASP A 460 28.94 19.47 -1.37
C ASP A 460 28.45 19.30 -2.81
N PRO A 461 27.32 19.93 -3.18
CA PRO A 461 26.82 19.87 -4.56
C PRO A 461 27.64 20.73 -5.55
N GLY A 462 28.72 21.39 -5.13
CA GLY A 462 29.55 22.26 -5.92
C GLY A 462 28.91 23.59 -6.35
N ARG A 463 27.68 23.85 -5.93
CA ARG A 463 26.89 25.06 -6.24
C ARG A 463 25.84 25.34 -5.17
N SER A 464 25.19 26.50 -5.26
CA SER A 464 24.10 26.85 -4.36
C SER A 464 22.87 25.95 -4.59
N ALA A 465 22.11 25.67 -3.52
CA ALA A 465 20.95 24.83 -3.60
C ALA A 465 19.79 25.36 -2.74
N GLU A 466 18.58 25.09 -3.16
CA GLU A 466 17.34 25.25 -2.38
C GLU A 466 16.98 23.93 -1.73
N ILE A 467 16.82 23.92 -0.40
CA ILE A 467 16.51 22.70 0.35
C ILE A 467 15.00 22.56 0.50
N TYR A 468 14.45 21.42 0.10
CA TYR A 468 13.01 21.07 0.14
C TYR A 468 12.68 20.06 1.23
N ALA A 469 13.64 19.21 1.60
CA ALA A 469 13.48 18.30 2.73
C ALA A 469 14.79 18.14 3.48
N ASP A 470 14.71 18.06 4.80
CA ASP A 470 15.82 17.75 5.72
C ASP A 470 15.35 16.76 6.79
N SER A 471 16.13 16.50 7.84
CA SER A 471 15.77 15.57 8.92
C SER A 471 14.51 15.97 9.71
N LYS A 472 14.06 17.21 9.62
CA LYS A 472 12.96 17.76 10.42
C LYS A 472 11.71 18.02 9.62
N LYS A 473 11.85 18.59 8.42
CA LYS A 473 10.74 19.09 7.58
C LYS A 473 10.89 18.68 6.12
N ALA A 474 9.77 18.56 5.46
CA ALA A 474 9.66 18.45 4.03
C ALA A 474 8.57 19.40 3.53
N ASP A 475 8.78 20.09 2.42
CA ASP A 475 7.81 21.01 1.83
C ASP A 475 8.05 21.14 0.33
N ALA A 476 6.99 21.34 -0.43
CA ALA A 476 7.08 21.66 -1.85
C ALA A 476 7.69 23.05 -2.09
N GLN A 477 7.67 23.98 -1.13
CA GLN A 477 8.41 25.23 -1.19
C GLN A 477 9.79 25.07 -0.52
N PRO A 478 10.80 25.82 -0.95
CA PRO A 478 12.11 25.74 -0.32
C PRO A 478 12.04 26.10 1.17
N LEU A 479 12.60 25.26 2.03
CA LEU A 479 12.75 25.52 3.46
C LEU A 479 13.80 26.61 3.72
N TYR A 480 14.91 26.52 3.01
CA TYR A 480 16.02 27.49 3.05
C TYR A 480 16.96 27.30 1.85
N ARG A 481 17.96 28.16 1.74
CA ARG A 481 19.02 28.08 0.73
C ARG A 481 20.38 27.82 1.36
N THR A 482 21.23 27.08 0.65
CA THR A 482 22.65 26.90 0.98
C THR A 482 23.54 27.45 -0.14
N LYS A 483 24.73 27.93 0.21
CA LYS A 483 25.72 28.44 -0.79
C LYS A 483 26.71 27.37 -1.26
N GLY A 484 26.65 26.17 -0.72
CA GLY A 484 27.55 25.06 -1.01
C GLY A 484 27.23 23.88 -0.10
N ALA A 485 28.27 23.28 0.50
CA ALA A 485 28.16 22.11 1.32
C ALA A 485 27.10 22.21 2.42
N PHE A 486 26.43 21.11 2.69
CA PHE A 486 25.47 20.94 3.78
C PHE A 486 25.68 19.63 4.54
N ALA A 487 25.09 19.55 5.73
CA ALA A 487 25.17 18.37 6.57
C ALA A 487 23.85 17.60 6.57
N VAL A 488 23.91 16.31 6.26
CA VAL A 488 22.76 15.36 6.35
C VAL A 488 22.86 14.62 7.67
N LYS A 489 21.84 14.75 8.51
CA LYS A 489 21.80 14.13 9.84
C LYS A 489 21.71 12.60 9.73
N PRO A 490 22.07 11.85 10.80
CA PRO A 490 21.81 10.43 10.88
C PRO A 490 20.35 10.06 10.55
N HIS A 491 20.15 8.92 9.95
CA HIS A 491 18.83 8.37 9.59
C HIS A 491 17.90 9.40 8.94
N SER A 492 18.40 10.11 7.93
CA SER A 492 17.61 11.15 7.28
C SER A 492 17.99 11.35 5.81
N ILE A 493 17.22 12.20 5.17
CA ILE A 493 17.52 12.68 3.81
C ILE A 493 17.85 14.17 3.80
N MET A 494 18.44 14.61 2.67
CA MET A 494 18.42 15.99 2.24
C MET A 494 17.99 16.04 0.77
N LEU A 495 16.90 16.76 0.47
CA LEU A 495 16.49 17.02 -0.92
C LEU A 495 16.85 18.44 -1.30
N ALA A 496 17.73 18.58 -2.29
CA ALA A 496 18.26 19.85 -2.76
C ALA A 496 17.89 20.08 -4.24
N GLY A 497 17.31 21.24 -4.53
CA GLY A 497 17.15 21.78 -5.88
C GLY A 497 18.35 22.62 -6.23
N LEU A 498 18.99 22.34 -7.35
CA LEU A 498 20.22 22.98 -7.80
C LEU A 498 19.90 24.22 -8.67
N ASN A 499 20.56 25.33 -8.36
CA ASN A 499 20.44 26.60 -9.09
C ASN A 499 21.58 26.80 -10.09
#